data_53f0d993b6a57f2621d7efb4a9de305e
#
_entry.id   53f0d993b6a57f2621d7efb4a9de305e
#
_cell.length_a   1.000
_cell.length_b   1.000
_cell.length_c   1.000
_cell.angle_alpha   90.00
_cell.angle_beta   90.00
_cell.angle_gamma   90.00
#
_symmetry.space_group_name_H-M   'P 1'
#
loop_
_entity.id
_entity.type
_entity.pdbx_description
1 polymer ?
#
loop_
_entity_poly.entity_id
_entity_poly.type
_entity_poly.pdbx_seq_one_letter_code
_entity_poly.pdbx_strand_id
1 'polypeptide(L)'
;MTESVSGRTAVSPADGPVAVTGASGYIGSWIVHDLIEQGYQVRACVRDTQRPEKVDHLLAMNTSGLRGDVSLFAGDLSNPGSYDDPFHGCCAVIHAGAAVGYNKETPQQVYDGCFTEVQHVVESVKKAGSVKRFVFTSSFAAVGHPRPEGYVFTEKDWCGDNVEAYKGAWAEQNIPLNRDIAYAKAKANTEHMIYKAAEEDGRFDAMAILPLHVIGPLMCANHDQGWSWQNCIKQMLQGKPYKKSKGGRMLWNNVDVRDVARAHRLCAESTVAKNGSRYILSASDRSGELFTWELQAKLKSLFPAIADIGGELMDNGNPAKKTYDSPRSYCLLAKQELGLTTYSIDVTVKANGDSLIQLGLLQDE
;
A
#
# COMPACT_ATOMS: atom_id res chain seq x y z
N MET A 1 21.48 -8.85 -35.17
CA MET A 1 21.35 -7.44 -34.77
C MET A 1 20.11 -7.38 -33.91
N THR A 2 20.29 -7.45 -32.60
CA THR A 2 19.21 -7.33 -31.63
C THR A 2 18.95 -5.84 -31.46
N GLU A 3 17.83 -5.37 -32.01
CA GLU A 3 17.33 -4.03 -31.70
C GLU A 3 17.18 -3.90 -30.19
N SER A 4 17.90 -2.95 -29.61
CA SER A 4 17.70 -2.54 -28.24
C SER A 4 16.24 -2.09 -28.11
N VAL A 5 15.48 -2.80 -27.26
CA VAL A 5 14.18 -2.31 -26.81
C VAL A 5 14.45 -0.96 -26.14
N SER A 6 14.16 0.09 -26.86
CA SER A 6 14.22 1.47 -26.38
C SER A 6 13.47 1.54 -25.06
N GLY A 7 14.16 1.93 -23.98
CA GLY A 7 13.55 2.11 -22.67
C GLY A 7 12.33 3.01 -22.83
N ARG A 8 11.15 2.50 -22.41
CA ARG A 8 9.92 3.26 -22.51
C ARG A 8 10.07 4.48 -21.62
N THR A 9 9.71 5.61 -22.20
CA THR A 9 9.89 6.90 -21.56
C THR A 9 9.13 6.97 -20.24
N ALA A 10 9.81 7.36 -19.17
CA ALA A 10 9.23 7.83 -17.93
C ALA A 10 8.11 8.85 -18.22
N VAL A 11 7.06 8.84 -17.39
CA VAL A 11 5.99 9.81 -17.55
C VAL A 11 6.27 11.07 -16.74
N SER A 12 5.72 12.18 -17.21
CA SER A 12 5.78 13.51 -16.59
C SER A 12 4.40 14.19 -16.68
N PRO A 13 4.16 15.29 -15.97
CA PRO A 13 2.90 16.04 -16.10
C PRO A 13 2.55 16.48 -17.51
N ALA A 14 3.55 16.64 -18.39
CA ALA A 14 3.35 17.03 -19.80
C ALA A 14 2.87 15.87 -20.70
N ASP A 15 2.97 14.62 -20.23
CA ASP A 15 2.60 13.45 -21.05
C ASP A 15 1.09 13.16 -21.05
N GLY A 16 0.33 13.76 -20.16
CA GLY A 16 -1.12 13.60 -20.05
C GLY A 16 -1.59 13.22 -18.64
N PRO A 17 -2.88 12.96 -18.45
CA PRO A 17 -3.45 12.63 -17.16
C PRO A 17 -2.94 11.29 -16.61
N VAL A 18 -2.95 11.19 -15.27
CA VAL A 18 -2.73 9.94 -14.53
C VAL A 18 -4.04 9.49 -13.90
N ALA A 19 -4.45 8.26 -14.16
CA ALA A 19 -5.61 7.69 -13.48
C ALA A 19 -5.17 6.97 -12.19
N VAL A 20 -5.90 7.19 -11.11
CA VAL A 20 -5.70 6.53 -9.81
C VAL A 20 -6.96 5.77 -9.44
N THR A 21 -6.90 4.43 -9.38
CA THR A 21 -8.03 3.63 -8.90
C THR A 21 -7.98 3.51 -7.39
N GLY A 22 -9.13 3.36 -6.75
CA GLY A 22 -9.19 3.37 -5.29
C GLY A 22 -8.79 4.73 -4.68
N ALA A 23 -8.97 5.80 -5.45
CA ALA A 23 -8.52 7.16 -5.12
C ALA A 23 -9.09 7.71 -3.81
N SER A 24 -10.30 7.31 -3.41
CA SER A 24 -10.91 7.73 -2.14
C SER A 24 -10.46 6.91 -0.92
N GLY A 25 -9.61 5.91 -1.12
CA GLY A 25 -9.02 5.11 -0.04
C GLY A 25 -7.82 5.81 0.61
N TYR A 26 -7.36 5.29 1.73
CA TYR A 26 -6.27 5.86 2.51
C TYR A 26 -4.99 6.09 1.69
N ILE A 27 -4.45 5.05 1.04
CA ILE A 27 -3.27 5.15 0.18
C ILE A 27 -3.59 5.95 -1.09
N GLY A 28 -4.72 5.66 -1.74
CA GLY A 28 -5.12 6.30 -2.99
C GLY A 28 -5.24 7.82 -2.89
N SER A 29 -5.79 8.32 -1.79
CA SER A 29 -5.92 9.78 -1.57
C SER A 29 -4.57 10.47 -1.43
N TRP A 30 -3.60 9.83 -0.78
CA TRP A 30 -2.24 10.36 -0.69
C TRP A 30 -1.50 10.29 -2.04
N ILE A 31 -1.76 9.27 -2.87
CA ILE A 31 -1.24 9.22 -4.23
C ILE A 31 -1.80 10.37 -5.07
N VAL A 32 -3.10 10.63 -5.00
CA VAL A 32 -3.72 11.78 -5.68
C VAL A 32 -3.07 13.08 -5.23
N HIS A 33 -2.90 13.29 -3.90
CA HIS A 33 -2.28 14.48 -3.35
C HIS A 33 -0.83 14.67 -3.86
N ASP A 34 0.02 13.63 -3.79
CA ASP A 34 1.42 13.71 -4.23
C ASP A 34 1.53 14.01 -5.73
N LEU A 35 0.65 13.43 -6.56
CA LEU A 35 0.61 13.70 -7.99
C LEU A 35 0.22 15.15 -8.32
N ILE A 36 -0.85 15.67 -7.71
CA ILE A 36 -1.28 17.05 -7.99
C ILE A 36 -0.30 18.10 -7.41
N GLU A 37 0.39 17.80 -6.30
CA GLU A 37 1.47 18.62 -5.79
C GLU A 37 2.60 18.78 -6.82
N GLN A 38 2.87 17.75 -7.60
CA GLN A 38 3.87 17.76 -8.67
C GLN A 38 3.34 18.24 -10.03
N GLY A 39 2.08 18.64 -10.11
CA GLY A 39 1.49 19.27 -11.30
C GLY A 39 0.79 18.34 -12.27
N TYR A 40 0.49 17.11 -11.86
CA TYR A 40 -0.29 16.18 -12.68
C TYR A 40 -1.77 16.54 -12.69
N GLN A 41 -2.42 16.31 -13.83
CA GLN A 41 -3.87 16.17 -13.91
C GLN A 41 -4.23 14.74 -13.51
N VAL A 42 -5.05 14.60 -12.45
CA VAL A 42 -5.38 13.28 -11.90
C VAL A 42 -6.85 12.94 -12.15
N ARG A 43 -7.08 11.76 -12.70
CA ARG A 43 -8.40 11.15 -12.76
C ARG A 43 -8.57 10.21 -11.59
N ALA A 44 -9.25 10.70 -10.56
CA ALA A 44 -9.52 9.93 -9.35
C ALA A 44 -10.71 8.99 -9.58
N CYS A 45 -10.42 7.71 -9.78
CA CYS A 45 -11.45 6.70 -10.02
C CYS A 45 -12.00 6.19 -8.70
N VAL A 46 -13.30 6.41 -8.48
CA VAL A 46 -14.05 6.04 -7.27
C VAL A 46 -15.32 5.29 -7.66
N ARG A 47 -15.83 4.43 -6.78
CA ARG A 47 -17.07 3.66 -7.08
C ARG A 47 -18.29 4.54 -7.25
N ASP A 48 -18.40 5.58 -6.45
CA ASP A 48 -19.54 6.49 -6.44
C ASP A 48 -19.02 7.92 -6.24
N THR A 49 -19.20 8.74 -7.28
CA THR A 49 -18.80 10.15 -7.29
C THR A 49 -19.77 11.07 -6.54
N GLN A 50 -20.91 10.55 -6.11
CA GLN A 50 -21.97 11.31 -5.46
C GLN A 50 -21.98 11.14 -3.92
N ARG A 51 -20.94 10.55 -3.35
CA ARG A 51 -20.82 10.35 -1.91
C ARG A 51 -19.84 11.35 -1.28
N PRO A 52 -20.35 12.51 -0.80
CA PRO A 52 -19.49 13.60 -0.29
C PRO A 52 -18.47 13.12 0.76
N GLU A 53 -18.92 12.29 1.71
CA GLU A 53 -18.08 11.78 2.77
C GLU A 53 -16.86 10.96 2.28
N LYS A 54 -16.88 10.52 1.01
CA LYS A 54 -15.80 9.75 0.37
C LYS A 54 -14.98 10.55 -0.62
N VAL A 55 -15.49 11.66 -1.12
CA VAL A 55 -14.84 12.38 -2.24
C VAL A 55 -14.52 13.84 -1.95
N ASP A 56 -15.17 14.48 -0.98
CA ASP A 56 -14.98 15.91 -0.71
C ASP A 56 -13.52 16.25 -0.39
N HIS A 57 -12.81 15.38 0.34
CA HIS A 57 -11.40 15.59 0.64
C HIS A 57 -10.52 15.59 -0.63
N LEU A 58 -10.92 14.86 -1.69
CA LEU A 58 -10.24 14.89 -2.99
C LEU A 58 -10.53 16.21 -3.73
N LEU A 59 -11.80 16.60 -3.81
CA LEU A 59 -12.21 17.83 -4.49
C LEU A 59 -11.67 19.09 -3.81
N ALA A 60 -11.53 19.08 -2.48
CA ALA A 60 -10.93 20.16 -1.72
C ALA A 60 -9.46 20.42 -2.10
N MET A 61 -8.77 19.43 -2.66
CA MET A 61 -7.40 19.61 -3.14
C MET A 61 -7.29 20.62 -4.29
N ASN A 62 -8.33 20.77 -5.13
CA ASN A 62 -8.35 21.75 -6.22
C ASN A 62 -8.31 23.23 -5.75
N THR A 63 -8.66 23.48 -4.50
CA THR A 63 -8.65 24.82 -3.92
C THR A 63 -7.47 25.05 -2.98
N SER A 64 -6.58 24.09 -2.83
CA SER A 64 -5.46 24.11 -1.88
C SER A 64 -4.21 24.85 -2.40
N GLY A 65 -4.22 25.34 -3.66
CA GLY A 65 -3.08 26.00 -4.30
C GLY A 65 -2.00 25.05 -4.80
N LEU A 66 -2.30 23.76 -4.92
CA LEU A 66 -1.42 22.79 -5.55
C LEU A 66 -1.32 23.03 -7.07
N ARG A 67 -0.29 22.49 -7.72
CA ARG A 67 0.05 22.81 -9.12
C ARG A 67 -0.84 22.10 -10.14
N GLY A 68 -1.31 20.90 -9.81
CA GLY A 68 -2.19 20.09 -10.64
C GLY A 68 -3.64 20.15 -10.17
N ASP A 69 -4.46 19.32 -10.74
CA ASP A 69 -5.88 19.21 -10.40
C ASP A 69 -6.37 17.76 -10.34
N VAL A 70 -7.53 17.55 -9.73
CA VAL A 70 -8.19 16.26 -9.64
C VAL A 70 -9.62 16.34 -10.15
N SER A 71 -10.01 15.39 -11.00
CA SER A 71 -11.38 15.15 -11.45
C SER A 71 -11.84 13.75 -11.07
N LEU A 72 -13.10 13.63 -10.70
CA LEU A 72 -13.69 12.35 -10.29
C LEU A 72 -14.22 11.58 -11.50
N PHE A 73 -13.94 10.29 -11.53
CA PHE A 73 -14.48 9.34 -12.50
C PHE A 73 -15.08 8.16 -11.76
N ALA A 74 -16.23 7.68 -12.24
CA ALA A 74 -16.81 6.45 -11.72
C ALA A 74 -16.05 5.24 -12.26
N GLY A 75 -15.77 4.26 -11.37
CA GLY A 75 -15.12 3.00 -11.74
C GLY A 75 -15.26 1.98 -10.64
N ASP A 76 -15.71 0.78 -10.99
CA ASP A 76 -15.91 -0.34 -10.06
C ASP A 76 -15.09 -1.55 -10.53
N LEU A 77 -14.24 -2.06 -9.66
CA LEU A 77 -13.37 -3.20 -9.92
C LEU A 77 -14.14 -4.48 -10.28
N SER A 78 -15.37 -4.62 -9.76
CA SER A 78 -16.24 -5.76 -10.06
C SER A 78 -16.85 -5.73 -11.46
N ASN A 79 -16.83 -4.56 -12.13
CA ASN A 79 -17.49 -4.35 -13.41
C ASN A 79 -16.46 -4.27 -14.56
N PRO A 80 -16.33 -5.30 -15.40
CA PRO A 80 -15.45 -5.25 -16.57
C PRO A 80 -15.75 -4.05 -17.46
N GLY A 81 -14.71 -3.34 -17.89
CA GLY A 81 -14.81 -2.17 -18.76
C GLY A 81 -15.21 -0.86 -18.07
N SER A 82 -15.47 -0.86 -16.75
CA SER A 82 -15.81 0.38 -16.02
C SER A 82 -14.69 1.42 -16.00
N TYR A 83 -13.45 1.02 -16.32
CA TYR A 83 -12.30 1.90 -16.39
C TYR A 83 -11.92 2.31 -17.82
N ASP A 84 -12.67 1.90 -18.86
CA ASP A 84 -12.33 2.22 -20.25
C ASP A 84 -12.30 3.74 -20.48
N ASP A 85 -13.34 4.45 -20.09
CA ASP A 85 -13.42 5.91 -20.20
C ASP A 85 -12.43 6.63 -19.27
N PRO A 86 -12.36 6.26 -17.97
CA PRO A 86 -11.38 6.86 -17.07
C PRO A 86 -9.93 6.79 -17.56
N PHE A 87 -9.54 5.70 -18.23
CA PHE A 87 -8.15 5.51 -18.69
C PHE A 87 -7.87 6.06 -20.10
N HIS A 88 -8.91 6.39 -20.85
CA HIS A 88 -8.74 6.91 -22.22
C HIS A 88 -7.85 8.17 -22.22
N GLY A 89 -6.74 8.14 -22.96
CA GLY A 89 -5.78 9.24 -23.07
C GLY A 89 -4.89 9.45 -21.81
N CYS A 90 -4.96 8.60 -20.80
CA CYS A 90 -4.01 8.66 -19.68
C CYS A 90 -2.62 8.17 -20.09
N CYS A 91 -1.58 8.83 -19.58
CA CYS A 91 -0.19 8.40 -19.77
C CYS A 91 0.23 7.32 -18.76
N ALA A 92 -0.38 7.31 -17.58
CA ALA A 92 -0.16 6.29 -16.55
C ALA A 92 -1.44 5.93 -15.80
N VAL A 93 -1.44 4.70 -15.26
CA VAL A 93 -2.45 4.23 -14.31
C VAL A 93 -1.76 3.78 -13.04
N ILE A 94 -2.19 4.30 -11.90
CA ILE A 94 -1.78 3.83 -10.58
C ILE A 94 -2.96 3.09 -9.95
N HIS A 95 -2.79 1.78 -9.75
CA HIS A 95 -3.83 0.93 -9.22
C HIS A 95 -3.64 0.73 -7.71
N ALA A 96 -4.33 1.54 -6.91
CA ALA A 96 -4.36 1.43 -5.45
C ALA A 96 -5.66 0.84 -4.90
N GLY A 97 -6.60 0.51 -5.77
CA GLY A 97 -7.84 -0.15 -5.41
C GLY A 97 -7.62 -1.61 -5.04
N ALA A 98 -8.28 -2.05 -3.99
CA ALA A 98 -8.44 -3.48 -3.68
C ALA A 98 -9.80 -3.66 -2.99
N ALA A 99 -10.58 -4.62 -3.44
CA ALA A 99 -11.80 -5.02 -2.74
C ALA A 99 -11.44 -5.99 -1.60
N VAL A 100 -10.67 -5.53 -0.63
CA VAL A 100 -10.29 -6.36 0.51
C VAL A 100 -11.33 -6.18 1.61
N GLY A 101 -12.36 -7.02 1.59
CA GLY A 101 -13.36 -7.10 2.65
C GLY A 101 -12.99 -8.16 3.69
N TYR A 102 -12.30 -7.80 4.75
CA TYR A 102 -11.87 -8.76 5.76
C TYR A 102 -13.02 -9.38 6.60
N ASN A 103 -14.21 -8.82 6.55
CA ASN A 103 -15.20 -9.11 7.59
C ASN A 103 -16.16 -10.26 7.31
N LYS A 104 -16.28 -10.76 6.08
CA LYS A 104 -17.28 -11.83 5.76
C LYS A 104 -16.91 -12.75 4.61
N GLU A 105 -15.73 -12.60 4.02
CA GLU A 105 -15.39 -13.31 2.80
C GLU A 105 -14.69 -14.63 3.08
N THR A 106 -14.98 -15.60 2.25
CA THR A 106 -14.21 -16.86 2.21
C THR A 106 -12.80 -16.58 1.67
N PRO A 107 -11.82 -17.44 1.95
CA PRO A 107 -10.49 -17.31 1.35
C PRO A 107 -10.53 -17.22 -0.18
N GLN A 108 -11.46 -17.91 -0.84
CA GLN A 108 -11.61 -17.85 -2.30
C GLN A 108 -12.10 -16.47 -2.75
N GLN A 109 -13.07 -15.88 -2.07
CA GLN A 109 -13.54 -14.52 -2.37
C GLN A 109 -12.45 -13.47 -2.17
N VAL A 110 -11.57 -13.65 -1.17
CA VAL A 110 -10.40 -12.77 -0.98
C VAL A 110 -9.44 -12.90 -2.16
N TYR A 111 -9.18 -14.12 -2.61
CA TYR A 111 -8.33 -14.37 -3.78
C TYR A 111 -8.91 -13.73 -5.04
N ASP A 112 -10.17 -14.00 -5.33
CA ASP A 112 -10.86 -13.53 -6.54
C ASP A 112 -10.93 -12.00 -6.56
N GLY A 113 -11.26 -11.35 -5.44
CA GLY A 113 -11.30 -9.89 -5.33
C GLY A 113 -9.94 -9.23 -5.52
N CYS A 114 -8.85 -9.90 -5.19
CA CYS A 114 -7.49 -9.37 -5.39
C CYS A 114 -6.87 -9.73 -6.75
N PHE A 115 -7.38 -10.75 -7.44
CA PHE A 115 -6.82 -11.23 -8.71
C PHE A 115 -7.72 -10.88 -9.90
N THR A 116 -8.97 -11.37 -9.89
CA THR A 116 -9.90 -11.19 -11.02
C THR A 116 -10.24 -9.71 -11.25
N GLU A 117 -10.43 -8.95 -10.19
CA GLU A 117 -10.72 -7.52 -10.31
C GLU A 117 -9.56 -6.74 -10.94
N VAL A 118 -8.31 -7.13 -10.69
CA VAL A 118 -7.16 -6.49 -11.35
C VAL A 118 -7.08 -6.87 -12.83
N GLN A 119 -7.54 -8.05 -13.23
CA GLN A 119 -7.65 -8.40 -14.65
C GLN A 119 -8.54 -7.40 -15.41
N HIS A 120 -9.68 -7.00 -14.84
CA HIS A 120 -10.57 -6.00 -15.45
C HIS A 120 -9.86 -4.66 -15.65
N VAL A 121 -9.05 -4.24 -14.68
CA VAL A 121 -8.24 -3.01 -14.78
C VAL A 121 -7.20 -3.11 -15.89
N VAL A 122 -6.49 -4.24 -15.97
CA VAL A 122 -5.47 -4.48 -17.01
C VAL A 122 -6.08 -4.49 -18.41
N GLU A 123 -7.25 -5.09 -18.59
CA GLU A 123 -7.94 -5.05 -19.89
C GLU A 123 -8.32 -3.62 -20.30
N SER A 124 -8.75 -2.78 -19.37
CA SER A 124 -8.99 -1.35 -19.65
C SER A 124 -7.69 -0.60 -19.96
N VAL A 125 -6.56 -0.94 -19.33
CA VAL A 125 -5.23 -0.38 -19.66
C VAL A 125 -4.85 -0.73 -21.11
N LYS A 126 -4.99 -1.99 -21.50
CA LYS A 126 -4.73 -2.43 -22.89
C LYS A 126 -5.63 -1.71 -23.87
N LYS A 127 -6.90 -1.58 -23.55
CA LYS A 127 -7.88 -0.91 -24.41
C LYS A 127 -7.61 0.58 -24.57
N ALA A 128 -7.16 1.26 -23.51
CA ALA A 128 -6.80 2.68 -23.57
C ALA A 128 -5.69 2.98 -24.56
N GLY A 129 -4.70 2.10 -24.70
CA GLY A 129 -3.63 2.18 -25.68
C GLY A 129 -2.61 3.32 -25.49
N SER A 130 -2.94 4.31 -24.67
CA SER A 130 -2.11 5.49 -24.38
C SER A 130 -1.23 5.32 -23.13
N VAL A 131 -1.58 4.36 -22.26
CA VAL A 131 -0.89 4.12 -21.00
C VAL A 131 0.52 3.59 -21.26
N LYS A 132 1.52 4.27 -20.69
CA LYS A 132 2.94 3.88 -20.77
C LYS A 132 3.40 3.17 -19.49
N ARG A 133 2.78 3.49 -18.35
CA ARG A 133 3.14 2.99 -17.01
C ARG A 133 1.91 2.50 -16.25
N PHE A 134 1.99 1.29 -15.77
CA PHE A 134 1.01 0.70 -14.84
C PHE A 134 1.71 0.41 -13.51
N VAL A 135 1.39 1.17 -12.46
CA VAL A 135 1.98 0.99 -11.14
C VAL A 135 0.95 0.37 -10.19
N PHE A 136 1.25 -0.83 -9.74
CA PHE A 136 0.35 -1.63 -8.91
C PHE A 136 0.71 -1.53 -7.43
N THR A 137 -0.25 -1.21 -6.59
CA THR A 137 -0.11 -1.36 -5.13
C THR A 137 -0.27 -2.83 -4.77
N SER A 138 0.84 -3.54 -4.73
CA SER A 138 0.91 -4.89 -4.23
C SER A 138 0.95 -4.90 -2.69
N SER A 139 1.66 -5.82 -2.10
CA SER A 139 1.86 -5.92 -0.65
C SER A 139 3.14 -6.69 -0.37
N PHE A 140 3.77 -6.44 0.76
CA PHE A 140 4.81 -7.33 1.26
C PHE A 140 4.34 -8.78 1.43
N ALA A 141 3.04 -9.01 1.54
CA ALA A 141 2.47 -10.34 1.53
C ALA A 141 2.84 -11.16 0.28
N ALA A 142 3.13 -10.52 -0.86
CA ALA A 142 3.61 -11.19 -2.07
C ALA A 142 5.09 -11.63 -1.98
N VAL A 143 5.81 -11.19 -0.94
CA VAL A 143 7.24 -11.48 -0.69
C VAL A 143 7.42 -12.43 0.48
N GLY A 144 6.74 -12.10 1.60
CA GLY A 144 6.97 -12.72 2.89
C GLY A 144 6.55 -14.20 2.95
N HIS A 145 7.42 -15.01 3.52
CA HIS A 145 7.20 -16.43 3.81
C HIS A 145 8.09 -16.87 4.96
N PRO A 146 7.85 -18.00 5.63
CA PRO A 146 8.73 -18.46 6.69
C PRO A 146 10.19 -18.60 6.25
N ARG A 147 11.08 -17.98 7.01
CA ARG A 147 12.53 -18.04 6.84
C ARG A 147 13.19 -18.17 8.21
N PRO A 148 14.44 -18.62 8.28
CA PRO A 148 15.19 -18.63 9.53
C PRO A 148 15.27 -17.25 10.18
N GLU A 149 15.42 -17.23 11.51
CA GLU A 149 15.62 -15.99 12.26
C GLU A 149 16.74 -15.14 11.67
N GLY A 150 16.50 -13.82 11.62
CA GLY A 150 17.47 -12.85 11.08
C GLY A 150 17.47 -12.71 9.55
N TYR A 151 16.67 -13.49 8.83
CA TYR A 151 16.55 -13.32 7.38
C TYR A 151 15.98 -11.93 7.04
N VAL A 152 16.58 -11.27 6.05
CA VAL A 152 16.12 -9.99 5.52
C VAL A 152 15.61 -10.21 4.10
N PHE A 153 14.32 -9.95 3.91
CA PHE A 153 13.67 -10.10 2.61
C PHE A 153 14.08 -8.98 1.65
N THR A 154 14.13 -9.35 0.38
CA THR A 154 14.41 -8.44 -0.74
C THR A 154 13.33 -8.56 -1.80
N GLU A 155 13.36 -7.71 -2.80
CA GLU A 155 12.45 -7.72 -3.94
C GLU A 155 12.57 -8.98 -4.81
N LYS A 156 13.61 -9.78 -4.61
CA LYS A 156 13.80 -11.07 -5.31
C LYS A 156 13.00 -12.22 -4.68
N ASP A 157 12.58 -12.03 -3.44
CA ASP A 157 11.80 -13.03 -2.74
C ASP A 157 10.34 -13.01 -3.20
N TRP A 158 9.77 -14.21 -3.29
CA TRP A 158 8.34 -14.39 -3.57
C TRP A 158 7.71 -15.27 -2.50
N CYS A 159 6.48 -14.97 -2.14
CA CYS A 159 5.75 -15.87 -1.26
C CYS A 159 5.56 -17.22 -1.96
N GLY A 160 5.86 -18.29 -1.25
CA GLY A 160 5.82 -19.65 -1.80
C GLY A 160 7.12 -20.20 -2.37
N ASP A 161 8.18 -19.41 -2.54
CA ASP A 161 9.47 -19.88 -3.05
C ASP A 161 10.13 -20.91 -2.14
N ASN A 162 9.89 -20.84 -0.84
CA ASN A 162 10.42 -21.79 0.13
C ASN A 162 9.36 -22.83 0.53
N VAL A 163 9.02 -23.70 -0.38
CA VAL A 163 8.02 -24.77 -0.18
C VAL A 163 8.36 -25.64 1.02
N GLU A 164 9.64 -25.92 1.29
CA GLU A 164 10.06 -26.72 2.43
C GLU A 164 9.76 -26.06 3.78
N ALA A 165 9.97 -24.76 3.90
CA ALA A 165 9.61 -24.00 5.10
C ALA A 165 8.09 -23.87 5.26
N TYR A 166 7.37 -23.97 4.14
CA TYR A 166 5.91 -23.98 4.09
C TYR A 166 5.33 -25.38 3.97
N LYS A 167 6.13 -26.42 4.14
CA LYS A 167 5.59 -27.78 4.19
C LYS A 167 4.55 -27.87 5.28
N GLY A 168 3.43 -27.59 4.92
CA GLY A 168 2.31 -27.41 5.78
C GLY A 168 1.51 -26.15 5.54
N ALA A 169 2.03 -25.05 5.04
CA ALA A 169 1.25 -23.81 4.92
C ALA A 169 0.68 -23.56 3.53
N TRP A 170 1.42 -23.85 2.48
CA TRP A 170 0.98 -23.31 1.18
C TRP A 170 0.59 -24.31 0.17
N ALA A 171 1.08 -25.46 0.29
CA ALA A 171 1.03 -26.01 -0.89
C ALA A 171 0.22 -27.16 -1.10
N GLU A 172 0.48 -27.82 -1.03
CA GLU A 172 0.20 -29.09 -1.58
C GLU A 172 -0.16 -30.07 -0.47
N GLN A 173 -0.03 -29.64 0.75
CA GLN A 173 -0.27 -30.45 1.92
C GLN A 173 -1.39 -29.91 2.81
N ASN A 174 -2.63 -29.96 2.33
CA ASN A 174 -3.85 -29.93 3.16
C ASN A 174 -3.94 -28.90 4.31
N ILE A 175 -3.18 -27.79 4.28
CA ILE A 175 -3.54 -26.69 5.15
C ILE A 175 -4.66 -25.91 4.48
N PRO A 176 -5.77 -25.73 5.18
CA PRO A 176 -6.89 -24.97 4.64
C PRO A 176 -6.40 -23.59 4.22
N LEU A 177 -6.72 -23.18 3.02
CA LEU A 177 -6.52 -21.84 2.55
C LEU A 177 -7.18 -20.91 3.57
N ASN A 178 -6.40 -20.17 4.34
CA ASN A 178 -6.92 -19.09 5.16
C ASN A 178 -6.87 -17.76 4.38
N ARG A 179 -7.50 -16.72 4.93
CA ARG A 179 -7.59 -15.42 4.26
C ARG A 179 -6.23 -14.78 4.00
N ASP A 180 -5.31 -14.88 4.94
CA ASP A 180 -3.98 -14.27 4.82
C ASP A 180 -3.17 -14.95 3.72
N ILE A 181 -3.26 -16.27 3.64
CA ILE A 181 -2.65 -17.08 2.58
C ILE A 181 -3.28 -16.76 1.23
N ALA A 182 -4.61 -16.69 1.16
CA ALA A 182 -5.34 -16.35 -0.06
C ALA A 182 -4.93 -14.97 -0.59
N TYR A 183 -4.85 -13.99 0.31
CA TYR A 183 -4.41 -12.63 0.00
C TYR A 183 -2.97 -12.61 -0.53
N ALA A 184 -2.04 -13.27 0.14
CA ALA A 184 -0.65 -13.33 -0.26
C ALA A 184 -0.47 -13.99 -1.64
N LYS A 185 -1.14 -15.13 -1.88
CA LYS A 185 -1.17 -15.81 -3.19
C LYS A 185 -1.75 -14.89 -4.27
N ALA A 186 -2.88 -14.25 -3.98
CA ALA A 186 -3.51 -13.35 -4.94
C ALA A 186 -2.58 -12.22 -5.33
N LYS A 187 -1.91 -11.55 -4.36
CA LYS A 187 -0.96 -10.46 -4.65
C LYS A 187 0.22 -10.94 -5.50
N ALA A 188 0.85 -12.07 -5.18
CA ALA A 188 1.95 -12.62 -5.98
C ALA A 188 1.48 -13.00 -7.40
N ASN A 189 0.37 -13.71 -7.53
CA ASN A 189 -0.15 -14.11 -8.83
C ASN A 189 -0.59 -12.89 -9.66
N THR A 190 -1.11 -11.85 -9.02
CA THR A 190 -1.44 -10.58 -9.69
C THR A 190 -0.20 -9.91 -10.25
N GLU A 191 0.90 -9.86 -9.49
CA GLU A 191 2.16 -9.31 -10.01
C GLU A 191 2.64 -10.07 -11.25
N HIS A 192 2.66 -11.41 -11.22
CA HIS A 192 3.02 -12.22 -12.39
C HIS A 192 2.09 -11.97 -13.57
N MET A 193 0.79 -11.85 -13.33
CA MET A 193 -0.21 -11.60 -14.38
C MET A 193 0.00 -10.24 -15.04
N ILE A 194 0.20 -9.16 -14.27
CA ILE A 194 0.37 -7.82 -14.84
C ILE A 194 1.67 -7.70 -15.63
N TYR A 195 2.76 -8.32 -15.16
CA TYR A 195 4.05 -8.29 -15.86
C TYR A 195 3.96 -9.03 -17.19
N LYS A 196 3.32 -10.20 -17.19
CA LYS A 196 3.06 -10.96 -18.41
C LYS A 196 2.17 -10.19 -19.37
N ALA A 197 1.10 -9.56 -18.89
CA ALA A 197 0.21 -8.76 -19.71
C ALA A 197 0.93 -7.56 -20.35
N ALA A 198 1.84 -6.92 -19.63
CA ALA A 198 2.65 -5.81 -20.14
C ALA A 198 3.67 -6.29 -21.19
N GLU A 199 4.29 -7.45 -20.98
CA GLU A 199 5.21 -8.07 -21.94
C GLU A 199 4.52 -8.42 -23.25
N GLU A 200 3.34 -9.05 -23.18
CA GLU A 200 2.53 -9.45 -24.34
C GLU A 200 1.99 -8.24 -25.12
N ASP A 201 1.51 -7.21 -24.41
CA ASP A 201 0.97 -6.00 -25.04
C ASP A 201 2.06 -5.14 -25.66
N GLY A 202 3.17 -5.01 -25.01
CA GLY A 202 4.31 -4.29 -25.51
C GLY A 202 4.20 -2.77 -25.45
N ARG A 203 3.10 -2.13 -25.07
CA ARG A 203 2.90 -0.66 -25.03
C ARG A 203 3.13 -0.03 -23.67
N PHE A 204 3.05 -0.79 -22.59
CA PHE A 204 3.26 -0.30 -21.23
C PHE A 204 4.19 -1.18 -20.42
N ASP A 205 4.80 -0.62 -19.38
CA ASP A 205 5.51 -1.36 -18.35
C ASP A 205 4.63 -1.46 -17.11
N ALA A 206 4.63 -2.63 -16.47
CA ALA A 206 3.98 -2.86 -15.19
C ALA A 206 5.01 -2.99 -14.07
N MET A 207 4.82 -2.25 -12.98
CA MET A 207 5.68 -2.27 -11.80
C MET A 207 4.83 -2.43 -10.54
N ALA A 208 5.44 -2.90 -9.45
CA ALA A 208 4.74 -3.09 -8.18
C ALA A 208 5.42 -2.35 -7.01
N ILE A 209 4.61 -1.72 -6.20
CA ILE A 209 4.97 -1.17 -4.90
C ILE A 209 4.43 -2.12 -3.82
N LEU A 210 5.32 -2.56 -2.92
CA LEU A 210 5.02 -3.60 -1.94
C LEU A 210 5.15 -3.07 -0.50
N PRO A 211 4.17 -2.32 -0.01
CA PRO A 211 4.24 -1.76 1.34
C PRO A 211 4.02 -2.84 2.42
N LEU A 212 4.69 -2.63 3.58
CA LEU A 212 4.42 -3.35 4.82
C LEU A 212 3.32 -2.64 5.62
N HIS A 213 3.60 -2.28 6.86
CA HIS A 213 2.62 -1.68 7.78
C HIS A 213 2.49 -0.19 7.48
N VAL A 214 1.51 0.17 6.65
CA VAL A 214 1.28 1.56 6.26
C VAL A 214 0.56 2.30 7.39
N ILE A 215 1.22 3.30 7.94
CA ILE A 215 0.69 4.24 8.93
C ILE A 215 0.99 5.68 8.50
N GLY A 216 0.48 6.66 9.23
CA GLY A 216 0.66 8.07 8.90
C GLY A 216 -0.67 8.82 8.90
N PRO A 217 -0.72 10.07 8.47
CA PRO A 217 -1.90 10.91 8.65
C PRO A 217 -3.09 10.47 7.77
N LEU A 218 -4.29 10.56 8.34
CA LEU A 218 -5.56 10.37 7.66
C LEU A 218 -6.01 11.71 7.06
N MET A 219 -6.61 11.69 5.89
CA MET A 219 -7.20 12.90 5.27
C MET A 219 -8.67 13.09 5.60
N CYS A 220 -9.38 12.01 5.90
CA CYS A 220 -10.79 12.05 6.28
C CYS A 220 -11.15 10.90 7.21
N ALA A 221 -12.30 10.99 7.86
CA ALA A 221 -12.76 9.98 8.80
C ALA A 221 -12.96 8.59 8.16
N ASN A 222 -13.35 8.54 6.89
CA ASN A 222 -13.50 7.27 6.16
C ASN A 222 -12.21 6.46 5.98
N HIS A 223 -11.04 7.07 6.22
CA HIS A 223 -9.77 6.35 6.22
C HIS A 223 -9.55 5.51 7.48
N ASP A 224 -10.31 5.75 8.55
CA ASP A 224 -10.27 4.94 9.77
C ASP A 224 -11.03 3.63 9.56
N GLN A 225 -10.33 2.62 9.11
CA GLN A 225 -10.87 1.27 8.93
C GLN A 225 -10.40 0.38 10.08
N GLY A 226 -11.33 -0.26 10.78
CA GLY A 226 -11.05 -1.05 11.99
C GLY A 226 -10.07 -2.22 11.82
N TRP A 227 -9.72 -2.57 10.59
CA TRP A 227 -8.74 -3.61 10.26
C TRP A 227 -7.38 -3.04 9.79
N SER A 228 -7.25 -1.74 9.65
CA SER A 228 -6.05 -1.08 9.15
C SER A 228 -4.96 -0.91 10.21
N TRP A 229 -3.73 -0.71 9.77
CA TRP A 229 -2.59 -0.54 10.68
C TRP A 229 -2.65 0.77 11.47
N GLN A 230 -3.17 1.86 10.88
CA GLN A 230 -3.37 3.13 11.60
C GLN A 230 -4.41 3.00 12.72
N ASN A 231 -5.35 2.06 12.62
CA ASN A 231 -6.31 1.78 13.69
C ASN A 231 -5.64 1.23 14.97
N CYS A 232 -4.48 0.60 14.84
CA CYS A 232 -3.67 0.19 16.00
C CYS A 232 -3.26 1.42 16.83
N ILE A 233 -2.79 2.49 16.19
CA ILE A 233 -2.43 3.74 16.87
C ILE A 233 -3.68 4.34 17.55
N LYS A 234 -4.82 4.35 16.85
CA LYS A 234 -6.10 4.76 17.43
C LYS A 234 -6.42 4.00 18.71
N GLN A 235 -6.40 2.66 18.67
CA GLN A 235 -6.68 1.83 19.83
C GLN A 235 -5.75 2.13 21.01
N MET A 236 -4.45 2.28 20.74
CA MET A 236 -3.49 2.63 21.79
C MET A 236 -3.76 4.00 22.41
N LEU A 237 -4.07 5.01 21.58
CA LEU A 237 -4.41 6.36 22.07
C LEU A 237 -5.72 6.39 22.85
N GLN A 238 -6.62 5.43 22.62
CA GLN A 238 -7.85 5.22 23.41
C GLN A 238 -7.64 4.39 24.70
N GLY A 239 -6.40 4.12 25.09
CA GLY A 239 -6.09 3.30 26.27
C GLY A 239 -6.30 1.80 26.06
N LYS A 240 -6.51 1.34 24.82
CA LYS A 240 -6.79 -0.07 24.51
C LYS A 240 -5.52 -0.79 24.05
N PRO A 241 -5.21 -2.00 24.56
CA PRO A 241 -4.09 -2.78 24.06
C PRO A 241 -4.40 -3.28 22.63
N TYR A 242 -3.41 -3.26 21.75
CA TYR A 242 -3.58 -3.81 20.42
C TYR A 242 -3.62 -5.35 20.45
N LYS A 243 -4.80 -5.91 20.29
CA LYS A 243 -5.09 -7.34 20.50
C LYS A 243 -4.28 -8.30 19.63
N LYS A 244 -3.87 -7.89 18.42
CA LYS A 244 -3.08 -8.73 17.52
C LYS A 244 -1.60 -8.81 17.92
N SER A 245 -1.15 -8.03 18.88
CA SER A 245 0.26 -7.88 19.23
C SER A 245 0.86 -9.06 20.01
N LYS A 246 0.11 -10.12 20.28
CA LYS A 246 0.59 -11.31 21.02
C LYS A 246 1.44 -10.94 22.26
N GLY A 247 0.91 -10.09 23.12
CA GLY A 247 1.61 -9.65 24.31
C GLY A 247 2.73 -8.64 24.08
N GLY A 248 2.62 -7.80 23.08
CA GLY A 248 3.60 -6.75 22.80
C GLY A 248 4.77 -7.17 21.91
N ARG A 249 4.79 -8.41 21.45
CA ARG A 249 5.92 -8.99 20.68
C ARG A 249 5.88 -8.78 19.18
N MET A 250 4.78 -8.25 18.65
CA MET A 250 4.71 -7.99 17.22
C MET A 250 5.74 -6.93 16.84
N LEU A 251 6.59 -7.26 15.87
CA LEU A 251 7.51 -6.30 15.26
C LEU A 251 6.79 -5.51 14.17
N TRP A 252 6.73 -4.21 14.37
CA TRP A 252 6.21 -3.28 13.40
C TRP A 252 7.33 -2.80 12.49
N ASN A 253 7.22 -3.10 11.21
CA ASN A 253 8.08 -2.53 10.18
C ASN A 253 7.24 -1.54 9.39
N ASN A 254 7.23 -0.29 9.84
CA ASN A 254 6.31 0.73 9.41
C ASN A 254 6.82 1.49 8.18
N VAL A 255 5.88 1.97 7.38
CA VAL A 255 6.13 2.94 6.32
C VAL A 255 5.08 4.05 6.36
N ASP A 256 5.51 5.27 6.11
CA ASP A 256 4.60 6.42 6.02
C ASP A 256 3.78 6.35 4.74
N VAL A 257 2.47 6.59 4.85
CA VAL A 257 1.56 6.61 3.69
C VAL A 257 1.97 7.62 2.63
N ARG A 258 2.59 8.74 3.03
CA ARG A 258 3.11 9.78 2.12
C ARG A 258 4.33 9.28 1.34
N ASP A 259 5.17 8.43 1.97
CA ASP A 259 6.30 7.79 1.29
C ASP A 259 5.80 6.71 0.31
N VAL A 260 4.74 5.98 0.69
CA VAL A 260 4.06 5.04 -0.22
C VAL A 260 3.53 5.79 -1.45
N ALA A 261 2.84 6.91 -1.25
CA ALA A 261 2.32 7.74 -2.34
C ALA A 261 3.44 8.25 -3.26
N ARG A 262 4.48 8.84 -2.67
CA ARG A 262 5.66 9.32 -3.40
C ARG A 262 6.34 8.22 -4.20
N ALA A 263 6.47 7.02 -3.63
CA ALA A 263 7.08 5.89 -4.33
C ALA A 263 6.29 5.48 -5.59
N HIS A 264 4.96 5.53 -5.56
CA HIS A 264 4.14 5.26 -6.74
C HIS A 264 4.42 6.26 -7.88
N ARG A 265 4.46 7.56 -7.56
CA ARG A 265 4.79 8.59 -8.55
C ARG A 265 6.23 8.44 -9.06
N LEU A 266 7.21 8.34 -8.17
CA LEU A 266 8.61 8.15 -8.56
C LEU A 266 8.81 6.90 -9.42
N CYS A 267 8.06 5.84 -9.15
CA CYS A 267 8.09 4.63 -9.96
C CYS A 267 7.55 4.89 -11.39
N ALA A 268 6.48 5.67 -11.52
CA ALA A 268 5.94 6.06 -12.83
C ALA A 268 6.90 6.99 -13.60
N GLU A 269 7.58 7.90 -12.91
CA GLU A 269 8.55 8.86 -13.45
C GLU A 269 9.94 8.25 -13.71
N SER A 270 10.23 7.06 -13.17
CA SER A 270 11.56 6.48 -13.22
C SER A 270 11.99 6.08 -14.63
N THR A 271 13.22 6.42 -14.98
CA THR A 271 13.90 5.92 -16.17
C THR A 271 14.61 4.58 -15.94
N VAL A 272 14.70 4.13 -14.67
CA VAL A 272 15.33 2.88 -14.26
C VAL A 272 14.31 1.76 -14.12
N ALA A 273 13.13 2.07 -13.53
CA ALA A 273 12.05 1.11 -13.38
C ALA A 273 11.51 0.64 -14.73
N LYS A 274 11.34 -0.66 -14.86
CA LYS A 274 10.89 -1.34 -16.08
C LYS A 274 9.87 -2.40 -15.77
N ASN A 275 9.31 -3.05 -16.78
CA ASN A 275 8.40 -4.16 -16.57
C ASN A 275 9.00 -5.22 -15.63
N GLY A 276 8.26 -5.58 -14.60
CA GLY A 276 8.68 -6.52 -13.55
C GLY A 276 9.46 -5.88 -12.38
N SER A 277 9.71 -4.56 -12.39
CA SER A 277 10.32 -3.90 -11.22
C SER A 277 9.40 -3.95 -10.02
N ARG A 278 9.99 -4.26 -8.86
CA ARG A 278 9.31 -4.39 -7.57
C ARG A 278 10.04 -3.54 -6.53
N TYR A 279 9.31 -2.88 -5.65
CA TYR A 279 9.90 -2.03 -4.61
C TYR A 279 9.22 -2.27 -3.27
N ILE A 280 9.93 -2.89 -2.34
CA ILE A 280 9.46 -3.07 -0.97
C ILE A 280 9.51 -1.72 -0.27
N LEU A 281 8.41 -1.36 0.37
CA LEU A 281 8.32 -0.17 1.19
C LEU A 281 8.10 -0.54 2.65
N SER A 282 9.11 -0.25 3.44
CA SER A 282 9.17 -0.53 4.86
C SER A 282 10.00 0.54 5.56
N ALA A 283 10.39 0.30 6.80
CA ALA A 283 11.36 1.15 7.46
C ALA A 283 12.65 1.30 6.62
N SER A 284 13.24 2.48 6.68
CA SER A 284 14.47 2.77 5.95
C SER A 284 15.68 2.02 6.48
N ASP A 285 15.62 1.66 7.75
CA ASP A 285 16.64 0.94 8.49
C ASP A 285 16.04 0.35 9.77
N ARG A 286 16.88 -0.23 10.61
CA ARG A 286 16.45 -0.87 11.85
C ARG A 286 15.82 0.08 12.89
N SER A 287 16.04 1.38 12.78
CA SER A 287 15.43 2.36 13.71
C SER A 287 13.93 2.52 13.54
N GLY A 288 13.40 2.20 12.37
CA GLY A 288 11.97 2.19 12.07
C GLY A 288 11.26 0.88 12.42
N GLU A 289 11.98 -0.13 12.90
CA GLU A 289 11.41 -1.38 13.40
C GLU A 289 11.09 -1.22 14.89
N LEU A 290 9.82 -1.33 15.27
CA LEU A 290 9.38 -1.20 16.65
C LEU A 290 8.58 -2.42 17.08
N PHE A 291 8.89 -2.98 18.24
CA PHE A 291 7.95 -3.86 18.91
C PHE A 291 6.72 -3.07 19.39
N THR A 292 5.60 -3.74 19.61
CA THR A 292 4.37 -3.07 20.07
C THR A 292 4.60 -2.25 21.34
N TRP A 293 5.41 -2.74 22.28
CA TRP A 293 5.77 -2.01 23.50
C TRP A 293 6.66 -0.80 23.24
N GLU A 294 7.55 -0.85 22.23
CA GLU A 294 8.36 0.30 21.82
C GLU A 294 7.49 1.37 21.13
N LEU A 295 6.52 0.94 20.32
CA LEU A 295 5.53 1.84 19.72
C LEU A 295 4.67 2.51 20.80
N GLN A 296 4.24 1.77 21.85
CA GLN A 296 3.53 2.33 22.98
C GLN A 296 4.38 3.38 23.72
N ALA A 297 5.65 3.07 24.02
CA ALA A 297 6.55 4.01 24.68
C ALA A 297 6.73 5.29 23.85
N LYS A 298 6.87 5.15 22.52
CA LYS A 298 6.95 6.27 21.60
C LYS A 298 5.67 7.11 21.60
N LEU A 299 4.50 6.50 21.55
CA LEU A 299 3.22 7.21 21.65
C LEU A 299 3.09 7.99 22.97
N LYS A 300 3.48 7.41 24.11
CA LYS A 300 3.51 8.11 25.40
C LYS A 300 4.41 9.35 25.38
N SER A 301 5.54 9.27 24.72
CA SER A 301 6.46 10.41 24.55
C SER A 301 5.90 11.50 23.63
N LEU A 302 5.22 11.10 22.54
CA LEU A 302 4.70 12.03 21.53
C LEU A 302 3.36 12.68 21.92
N PHE A 303 2.59 12.03 22.81
CA PHE A 303 1.26 12.47 23.27
C PHE A 303 1.15 12.50 24.80
N PRO A 304 1.99 13.29 25.48
CA PRO A 304 2.06 13.30 26.96
C PRO A 304 0.78 13.76 27.65
N ALA A 305 -0.12 14.43 26.93
CA ALA A 305 -1.42 14.86 27.45
C ALA A 305 -2.44 13.72 27.53
N ILE A 306 -2.19 12.57 26.89
CA ILE A 306 -3.07 11.40 26.94
C ILE A 306 -2.58 10.49 28.06
N ALA A 307 -3.39 10.34 29.13
CA ALA A 307 -2.97 9.70 30.37
C ALA A 307 -2.75 8.19 30.23
N ASP A 308 -3.65 7.50 29.52
CA ASP A 308 -3.62 6.04 29.42
C ASP A 308 -3.45 5.61 27.95
N ILE A 309 -2.22 5.35 27.56
CA ILE A 309 -1.90 4.92 26.18
C ILE A 309 -1.56 3.43 26.18
N GLY A 310 -2.37 2.66 25.43
CA GLY A 310 -2.11 1.27 25.10
C GLY A 310 -2.44 0.27 26.21
N GLY A 311 -3.03 0.71 27.34
CA GLY A 311 -3.37 -0.16 28.45
C GLY A 311 -2.19 -0.98 28.98
N GLU A 312 -2.46 -2.09 29.66
CA GLU A 312 -1.42 -3.04 30.06
C GLU A 312 -1.00 -3.91 28.88
N LEU A 313 0.28 -3.91 28.56
CA LEU A 313 0.86 -4.91 27.65
C LEU A 313 1.10 -6.21 28.40
N MET A 314 0.61 -7.32 27.85
CA MET A 314 0.68 -8.64 28.50
C MET A 314 2.10 -9.18 28.68
N ASP A 315 3.10 -8.54 28.09
CA ASP A 315 4.51 -8.88 28.22
C ASP A 315 5.30 -7.59 28.44
N ASN A 316 5.78 -7.38 29.66
CA ASN A 316 6.48 -6.16 30.10
C ASN A 316 7.80 -5.87 29.37
N GLY A 317 7.84 -6.16 28.08
CA GLY A 317 8.94 -5.75 27.21
C GLY A 317 10.27 -6.40 27.56
N ASN A 318 10.30 -7.68 27.95
CA ASN A 318 11.55 -8.37 28.21
C ASN A 318 12.40 -8.45 26.95
N PRO A 319 13.45 -7.62 26.81
CA PRO A 319 14.28 -7.59 25.60
C PRO A 319 15.04 -8.91 25.36
N ALA A 320 15.16 -9.77 26.37
CA ALA A 320 15.80 -11.08 26.25
C ALA A 320 15.00 -12.10 25.45
N LYS A 321 13.71 -11.81 25.17
CA LYS A 321 12.82 -12.64 24.36
C LYS A 321 12.49 -12.00 23.01
N LYS A 322 13.37 -11.23 22.43
CA LYS A 322 13.24 -10.71 21.05
C LYS A 322 13.32 -11.86 20.04
N THR A 323 12.29 -12.68 19.96
CA THR A 323 12.13 -13.62 18.86
C THR A 323 11.59 -12.84 17.67
N TYR A 324 12.40 -12.72 16.64
CA TYR A 324 12.03 -12.04 15.40
C TYR A 324 11.18 -12.97 14.52
N ASP A 325 9.98 -13.30 14.96
CA ASP A 325 9.01 -14.04 14.15
C ASP A 325 8.42 -13.20 13.01
N SER A 326 8.78 -11.92 12.96
CA SER A 326 8.24 -10.98 11.98
C SER A 326 9.24 -10.75 10.84
N PRO A 327 8.73 -10.59 9.62
CA PRO A 327 9.58 -10.38 8.46
C PRO A 327 10.35 -9.07 8.56
N ARG A 328 11.63 -9.11 8.21
CA ARG A 328 12.50 -7.95 8.08
C ARG A 328 12.70 -7.61 6.63
N SER A 329 12.59 -6.35 6.32
CA SER A 329 12.92 -5.80 5.02
C SER A 329 13.14 -4.30 5.14
N TYR A 330 13.86 -3.74 4.20
CA TYR A 330 14.17 -2.31 4.18
C TYR A 330 13.94 -1.76 2.77
N CYS A 331 13.52 -0.51 2.66
CA CYS A 331 13.22 0.13 1.38
C CYS A 331 14.50 0.57 0.62
N LEU A 332 15.53 -0.27 0.63
CA LEU A 332 16.84 0.09 0.07
C LEU A 332 16.80 0.27 -1.44
N LEU A 333 16.13 -0.62 -2.16
CA LEU A 333 16.05 -0.55 -3.61
C LEU A 333 15.24 0.67 -4.07
N ALA A 334 14.13 0.98 -3.39
CA ALA A 334 13.35 2.18 -3.69
C ALA A 334 14.16 3.46 -3.45
N LYS A 335 15.00 3.52 -2.43
CA LYS A 335 15.93 4.63 -2.22
C LYS A 335 16.97 4.73 -3.32
N GLN A 336 17.55 3.60 -3.72
CA GLN A 336 18.64 3.53 -4.67
C GLN A 336 18.19 3.84 -6.10
N GLU A 337 17.08 3.26 -6.55
CA GLU A 337 16.61 3.36 -7.94
C GLU A 337 15.58 4.47 -8.17
N LEU A 338 14.73 4.76 -7.17
CA LEU A 338 13.70 5.79 -7.29
C LEU A 338 14.10 7.11 -6.61
N GLY A 339 15.19 7.15 -5.86
CA GLY A 339 15.56 8.33 -5.06
C GLY A 339 14.59 8.60 -3.91
N LEU A 340 13.87 7.58 -3.42
CA LEU A 340 12.88 7.74 -2.37
C LEU A 340 13.53 8.25 -1.08
N THR A 341 13.03 9.37 -0.56
CA THR A 341 13.30 9.84 0.79
C THR A 341 12.14 9.48 1.71
N THR A 342 12.43 9.11 2.95
CA THR A 342 11.41 8.60 3.89
C THR A 342 11.29 9.49 5.13
N TYR A 343 10.07 9.62 5.63
CA TYR A 343 9.82 10.23 6.93
C TYR A 343 10.41 9.35 8.05
N SER A 344 10.83 10.00 9.15
CA SER A 344 11.20 9.27 10.35
C SER A 344 9.97 8.66 11.02
N ILE A 345 10.18 7.58 11.78
CA ILE A 345 9.08 6.92 12.49
C ILE A 345 8.38 7.87 13.48
N ASP A 346 9.10 8.82 14.10
CA ASP A 346 8.53 9.80 15.01
C ASP A 346 7.56 10.75 14.30
N VAL A 347 7.97 11.26 13.13
CA VAL A 347 7.12 12.11 12.30
C VAL A 347 5.89 11.34 11.83
N THR A 348 6.05 10.10 11.42
CA THR A 348 4.97 9.24 10.94
C THR A 348 3.94 8.94 12.03
N VAL A 349 4.39 8.49 13.20
CA VAL A 349 3.52 8.16 14.35
C VAL A 349 2.84 9.42 14.89
N LYS A 350 3.58 10.53 14.98
CA LYS A 350 3.00 11.81 15.41
C LYS A 350 1.90 12.29 14.46
N ALA A 351 2.17 12.30 13.16
CA ALA A 351 1.20 12.72 12.15
C ALA A 351 -0.04 11.82 12.11
N ASN A 352 0.12 10.51 12.32
CA ASN A 352 -1.02 9.61 12.43
C ASN A 352 -1.90 9.97 13.63
N GLY A 353 -1.31 10.09 14.82
CA GLY A 353 -2.07 10.43 16.03
C GLY A 353 -2.71 11.82 15.95
N ASP A 354 -2.00 12.83 15.44
CA ASP A 354 -2.54 14.18 15.25
C ASP A 354 -3.76 14.18 14.33
N SER A 355 -3.71 13.44 13.22
CA SER A 355 -4.87 13.34 12.31
C SER A 355 -6.08 12.66 12.95
N LEU A 356 -5.86 11.64 13.78
CA LEU A 356 -6.93 11.01 14.55
C LEU A 356 -7.60 11.98 15.53
N ILE A 357 -6.79 12.82 16.21
CA ILE A 357 -7.27 13.88 17.11
C ILE A 357 -8.06 14.94 16.34
N GLN A 358 -7.49 15.46 15.24
CA GLN A 358 -8.11 16.50 14.42
C GLN A 358 -9.44 16.07 13.80
N LEU A 359 -9.54 14.81 13.41
CA LEU A 359 -10.76 14.22 12.85
C LEU A 359 -11.78 13.78 13.94
N GLY A 360 -11.48 13.96 15.22
CA GLY A 360 -12.37 13.58 16.33
C GLY A 360 -12.53 12.07 16.52
N LEU A 361 -11.61 11.26 15.99
CA LEU A 361 -11.74 9.80 15.93
C LEU A 361 -11.32 9.06 17.22
N LEU A 362 -10.83 9.77 18.24
CA LEU A 362 -10.44 9.19 19.51
C LEU A 362 -11.60 9.07 20.52
N GLN A 363 -12.74 9.72 20.27
CA GLN A 363 -13.92 9.57 21.13
C GLN A 363 -14.54 8.19 20.89
N ASP A 364 -14.94 7.52 21.98
CA ASP A 364 -15.73 6.30 21.88
C ASP A 364 -17.13 6.65 21.35
N GLU A 365 -17.63 5.90 20.37
CA GLU A 365 -19.01 5.99 19.89
C GLU A 365 -19.98 5.48 20.92
#